data_b5a2d62a981dbdec9474c928e370b31c
#
_entry.id   b5a2d62a981dbdec9474c928e370b31c
#
_cell.length_a   1.000
_cell.length_b   1.000
_cell.length_c   1.000
_cell.angle_alpha   90.00
_cell.angle_beta   90.00
_cell.angle_gamma   90.00
#
_symmetry.space_group_name_H-M   'P 1'
#
loop_
_entity.id
_entity.type
_entity.pdbx_description
1 polymer ?
#
loop_
_entity_poly.entity_id
_entity_poly.type
_entity_poly.pdbx_seq_one_letter_code
_entity_poly.pdbx_strand_id
1 'polypeptide(L)'
;MTTPADRVFTNADVHTLATPDETAEAVAVRDGRVVRVDSAYEVDFLVGAATDVVDCDGATLLPGFVDAHTHMLQLGQYQVYADLSGAESAADAVDELDANAPRDREWLLGFGWDESEWSDARYLTREDLDAVSGDRPVAALRVDMHTAAVNSVALEALDVDPGDPNVRTEGGEPTGVLLEDAVEPLWDAADPDREEARELLEAARDYAHAHGVTAVHDMVRDSPAPRVYRDLDLAGDLDLRVRINYWSDHLDAVTEAGLATNHGSEFVEVGAIKTFTDGSFGGRTAKLAEPYADASSGDGADGDGDGEGGADAEADGRGEWVVDPEELQAIVDRADDAGFQLTVHAIGDEAIDATLDAFETTDDPGGSRHRVEHVELLTDEHVERFRDLGVVASCQPNFLQWAQPGGLYDQRLGEARRKHSNRYGDLLDAGVDLAFSSDVMPMDPMLGVHHAVNAPVDGQRVSLTDALRAYTLGGAYAGFDEDRMGTIETGKVADFVVLDSDPWSVDASELRDVDVAMTVVDGDVVHDDT
;
A
#
# COMPACT_ATOMS: atom_id res chain seq x y z
N MET A 1 -22.31 -28.97 29.59
CA MET A 1 -21.29 -29.42 28.63
C MET A 1 -20.92 -28.17 27.84
N THR A 2 -19.68 -27.82 27.81
CA THR A 2 -19.16 -26.72 26.95
C THR A 2 -19.30 -27.19 25.51
N THR A 3 -19.73 -26.33 24.60
CA THR A 3 -19.73 -26.60 23.15
C THR A 3 -18.28 -26.67 22.70
N PRO A 4 -17.86 -27.74 21.99
CA PRO A 4 -16.50 -27.82 21.46
C PRO A 4 -16.16 -26.68 20.49
N ALA A 5 -14.89 -26.39 20.32
CA ALA A 5 -14.36 -25.53 19.26
C ALA A 5 -14.40 -26.27 17.91
N ASP A 6 -14.46 -25.52 16.83
CA ASP A 6 -14.30 -26.07 15.48
C ASP A 6 -12.83 -26.30 15.19
N ARG A 7 -11.98 -25.35 15.61
CA ARG A 7 -10.50 -25.42 15.48
C ARG A 7 -9.82 -24.93 16.76
N VAL A 8 -8.65 -25.49 17.02
CA VAL A 8 -7.77 -25.09 18.12
C VAL A 8 -6.36 -24.95 17.57
N PHE A 9 -5.77 -23.77 17.72
CA PHE A 9 -4.35 -23.52 17.51
C PHE A 9 -3.65 -23.71 18.87
N THR A 10 -2.68 -24.60 18.94
CA THR A 10 -2.02 -24.99 20.20
C THR A 10 -0.51 -25.06 20.02
N ASN A 11 0.23 -25.16 21.13
CA ASN A 11 1.68 -25.15 21.11
C ASN A 11 2.23 -23.90 20.38
N ALA A 12 1.61 -22.74 20.65
CA ALA A 12 1.95 -21.45 20.09
C ALA A 12 2.47 -20.52 21.19
N ASP A 13 3.34 -19.57 20.84
CA ASP A 13 3.59 -18.38 21.64
C ASP A 13 2.64 -17.28 21.17
N VAL A 14 1.49 -17.18 21.85
CA VAL A 14 0.42 -16.27 21.46
C VAL A 14 0.63 -14.91 22.08
N HIS A 15 0.74 -13.85 21.28
CA HIS A 15 0.67 -12.46 21.68
C HIS A 15 -0.62 -11.84 21.23
N THR A 16 -1.42 -11.36 22.17
CA THR A 16 -2.75 -10.81 21.85
C THR A 16 -2.71 -9.44 21.20
N LEU A 17 -1.62 -8.72 21.37
CA LEU A 17 -1.42 -7.30 21.02
C LEU A 17 -2.49 -6.35 21.61
N ALA A 18 -3.32 -6.83 22.56
CA ALA A 18 -4.22 -6.01 23.35
C ALA A 18 -3.46 -5.01 24.25
N THR A 19 -4.17 -4.17 24.98
CA THR A 19 -3.55 -3.21 25.90
C THR A 19 -4.04 -3.46 27.32
N PRO A 20 -3.18 -4.05 28.22
CA PRO A 20 -1.82 -4.53 27.95
C PRO A 20 -1.78 -5.75 27.02
N ASP A 21 -0.63 -5.99 26.39
CA ASP A 21 -0.41 -7.24 25.67
C ASP A 21 -0.44 -8.41 26.66
N GLU A 22 -1.21 -9.45 26.35
CA GLU A 22 -1.30 -10.68 27.12
C GLU A 22 -0.77 -11.84 26.27
N THR A 23 -0.06 -12.78 26.92
CA THR A 23 0.46 -13.97 26.24
C THR A 23 -0.34 -15.22 26.65
N ALA A 24 -0.44 -16.17 25.71
CA ALA A 24 -1.12 -17.44 25.91
C ALA A 24 -0.40 -18.58 25.15
N GLU A 25 -0.88 -19.82 25.31
CA GLU A 25 -0.29 -20.99 24.67
C GLU A 25 -1.21 -21.59 23.58
N ALA A 26 -2.47 -21.13 23.53
CA ALA A 26 -3.45 -21.67 22.59
C ALA A 26 -4.65 -20.73 22.40
N VAL A 27 -5.28 -20.87 21.22
CA VAL A 27 -6.51 -20.16 20.82
C VAL A 27 -7.54 -21.18 20.35
N ALA A 28 -8.77 -21.10 20.87
CA ALA A 28 -9.89 -21.89 20.39
C ALA A 28 -10.84 -21.03 19.54
N VAL A 29 -11.27 -21.57 18.40
CA VAL A 29 -12.10 -20.90 17.39
C VAL A 29 -13.40 -21.67 17.20
N ARG A 30 -14.51 -20.93 17.04
CA ARG A 30 -15.81 -21.47 16.65
C ARG A 30 -16.58 -20.46 15.82
N ASP A 31 -17.17 -20.91 14.73
CA ASP A 31 -17.93 -20.07 13.80
C ASP A 31 -17.12 -18.83 13.37
N GLY A 32 -15.84 -19.02 13.03
CA GLY A 32 -14.92 -17.95 12.61
C GLY A 32 -14.51 -16.97 13.72
N ARG A 33 -14.87 -17.23 14.99
CA ARG A 33 -14.62 -16.32 16.13
C ARG A 33 -13.75 -16.96 17.19
N VAL A 34 -12.91 -16.16 17.80
CA VAL A 34 -12.16 -16.55 19.01
C VAL A 34 -13.12 -16.79 20.14
N VAL A 35 -13.11 -17.99 20.72
CA VAL A 35 -13.96 -18.34 21.88
C VAL A 35 -13.16 -18.47 23.16
N ARG A 36 -11.84 -18.69 23.08
CA ARG A 36 -10.94 -18.69 24.23
C ARG A 36 -9.50 -18.45 23.79
N VAL A 37 -8.79 -17.69 24.59
CA VAL A 37 -7.34 -17.51 24.55
C VAL A 37 -6.83 -17.84 25.94
N ASP A 38 -5.96 -18.84 26.11
CA ASP A 38 -5.53 -19.29 27.44
C ASP A 38 -4.32 -20.25 27.33
N SER A 39 -3.92 -20.87 28.43
CA SER A 39 -2.98 -21.98 28.43
C SER A 39 -3.51 -23.17 27.60
N ALA A 40 -2.61 -23.95 27.02
CA ALA A 40 -2.98 -25.14 26.25
C ALA A 40 -3.87 -26.10 27.07
N TYR A 41 -3.63 -26.21 28.39
CA TYR A 41 -4.43 -27.03 29.29
C TYR A 41 -5.89 -26.58 29.38
N GLU A 42 -6.15 -25.29 29.45
CA GLU A 42 -7.50 -24.74 29.57
C GLU A 42 -8.24 -24.78 28.24
N VAL A 43 -7.54 -24.64 27.12
CA VAL A 43 -8.13 -24.72 25.78
C VAL A 43 -8.46 -26.16 25.39
N ASP A 44 -7.68 -27.16 25.86
CA ASP A 44 -7.92 -28.60 25.60
C ASP A 44 -9.33 -29.06 26.04
N PHE A 45 -9.94 -28.42 27.02
CA PHE A 45 -11.33 -28.69 27.40
C PHE A 45 -12.38 -28.35 26.30
N LEU A 46 -12.00 -27.60 25.28
CA LEU A 46 -12.84 -27.27 24.14
C LEU A 46 -12.59 -28.19 22.93
N VAL A 47 -11.62 -29.10 23.03
CA VAL A 47 -11.36 -30.10 21.97
C VAL A 47 -12.42 -31.19 22.02
N GLY A 48 -13.15 -31.37 20.94
CA GLY A 48 -14.16 -32.40 20.75
C GLY A 48 -13.75 -33.38 19.64
N ALA A 49 -14.62 -34.33 19.33
CA ALA A 49 -14.32 -35.37 18.32
C ALA A 49 -14.24 -34.82 16.87
N ALA A 50 -14.80 -33.64 16.65
CA ALA A 50 -14.81 -32.96 15.33
C ALA A 50 -13.92 -31.71 15.31
N THR A 51 -13.25 -31.38 16.40
CA THR A 51 -12.34 -30.26 16.49
C THR A 51 -11.08 -30.55 15.68
N ASP A 52 -10.74 -29.67 14.77
CA ASP A 52 -9.45 -29.64 14.10
C ASP A 52 -8.40 -29.02 15.02
N VAL A 53 -7.26 -29.67 15.20
CA VAL A 53 -6.20 -29.22 16.09
C VAL A 53 -4.95 -28.95 15.27
N VAL A 54 -4.58 -27.67 15.21
CA VAL A 54 -3.40 -27.17 14.52
C VAL A 54 -2.27 -27.00 15.54
N ASP A 55 -1.18 -27.73 15.35
CA ASP A 55 0.04 -27.59 16.16
C ASP A 55 0.94 -26.51 15.53
N CYS A 56 1.19 -25.42 16.25
CA CYS A 56 2.02 -24.32 15.75
C CYS A 56 3.52 -24.56 16.00
N ASP A 57 3.94 -25.72 16.52
CA ASP A 57 5.34 -26.12 16.77
C ASP A 57 6.19 -25.11 17.57
N GLY A 58 5.56 -24.34 18.45
CA GLY A 58 6.20 -23.31 19.27
C GLY A 58 6.35 -21.96 18.56
N ALA A 59 5.82 -21.81 17.36
CA ALA A 59 5.85 -20.57 16.58
C ALA A 59 5.02 -19.44 17.23
N THR A 60 5.33 -18.20 16.88
CA THR A 60 4.63 -17.02 17.40
C THR A 60 3.34 -16.77 16.65
N LEU A 61 2.20 -16.69 17.37
CA LEU A 61 0.89 -16.42 16.82
C LEU A 61 0.43 -15.01 17.21
N LEU A 62 0.16 -14.19 16.20
CA LEU A 62 -0.29 -12.80 16.31
C LEU A 62 -1.66 -12.60 15.65
N PRO A 63 -2.37 -11.48 15.92
CA PRO A 63 -3.46 -11.05 15.04
C PRO A 63 -2.97 -10.92 13.61
N GLY A 64 -3.81 -11.26 12.63
CA GLY A 64 -3.49 -11.06 11.22
C GLY A 64 -3.19 -9.59 10.90
N PHE A 65 -2.25 -9.37 10.00
CA PHE A 65 -1.88 -8.02 9.59
C PHE A 65 -2.99 -7.36 8.78
N VAL A 66 -3.12 -6.05 8.95
CA VAL A 66 -4.01 -5.18 8.19
C VAL A 66 -3.15 -4.19 7.41
N ASP A 67 -3.22 -4.27 6.09
CA ASP A 67 -2.59 -3.26 5.24
C ASP A 67 -3.56 -2.09 5.03
N ALA A 68 -3.30 -0.97 5.71
CA ALA A 68 -4.23 0.16 5.74
C ALA A 68 -4.23 1.02 4.46
N HIS A 69 -3.33 0.78 3.51
CA HIS A 69 -3.25 1.49 2.23
C HIS A 69 -2.54 0.62 1.19
N THR A 70 -3.29 0.11 0.25
CA THR A 70 -2.75 -0.72 -0.83
C THR A 70 -3.50 -0.52 -2.14
N HIS A 71 -2.97 -1.08 -3.22
CA HIS A 71 -3.51 -1.14 -4.56
C HIS A 71 -3.52 -2.60 -5.03
N MET A 72 -4.57 -3.35 -4.65
CA MET A 72 -4.59 -4.81 -4.84
C MET A 72 -4.52 -5.23 -6.31
N LEU A 73 -5.16 -4.48 -7.20
CA LEU A 73 -5.08 -4.80 -8.63
C LEU A 73 -3.65 -4.65 -9.15
N GLN A 74 -2.93 -3.60 -8.73
CA GLN A 74 -1.52 -3.38 -9.08
C GLN A 74 -0.62 -4.45 -8.46
N LEU A 75 -0.87 -4.85 -7.21
CA LEU A 75 -0.16 -5.97 -6.60
C LEU A 75 -0.31 -7.25 -7.43
N GLY A 76 -1.55 -7.54 -7.89
CA GLY A 76 -1.80 -8.68 -8.77
C GLY A 76 -1.07 -8.58 -10.11
N GLN A 77 -0.98 -7.39 -10.68
CA GLN A 77 -0.19 -7.15 -11.89
C GLN A 77 1.29 -7.51 -11.68
N TYR A 78 1.87 -7.13 -10.55
CA TYR A 78 3.25 -7.49 -10.20
C TYR A 78 3.45 -9.00 -9.98
N GLN A 79 2.40 -9.73 -9.59
CA GLN A 79 2.49 -11.19 -9.41
C GLN A 79 2.29 -11.98 -10.71
N VAL A 80 1.54 -11.43 -11.68
CA VAL A 80 1.12 -12.17 -12.88
C VAL A 80 1.92 -11.77 -14.11
N TYR A 81 2.29 -10.49 -14.24
CA TYR A 81 3.06 -10.00 -15.38
C TYR A 81 4.58 -10.14 -15.13
N ALA A 82 5.39 -9.84 -16.15
CA ALA A 82 6.82 -10.00 -16.03
C ALA A 82 7.42 -8.98 -15.03
N ASP A 83 8.13 -9.49 -14.04
CA ASP A 83 8.94 -8.67 -13.12
C ASP A 83 10.29 -8.35 -13.80
N LEU A 84 10.54 -7.07 -14.02
CA LEU A 84 11.76 -6.57 -14.67
C LEU A 84 12.70 -5.89 -13.66
N SER A 85 12.38 -5.90 -12.38
CA SER A 85 13.14 -5.21 -11.34
C SER A 85 14.55 -5.81 -11.10
N GLY A 86 14.71 -7.10 -11.44
CA GLY A 86 15.99 -7.81 -11.33
C GLY A 86 16.89 -7.69 -12.56
N ALA A 87 16.46 -7.01 -13.63
CA ALA A 87 17.26 -6.88 -14.84
C ALA A 87 18.51 -6.01 -14.62
N GLU A 88 19.66 -6.43 -15.13
CA GLU A 88 20.94 -5.70 -15.05
C GLU A 88 21.28 -4.98 -16.37
N SER A 89 20.45 -5.15 -17.40
CA SER A 89 20.60 -4.52 -18.71
C SER A 89 19.28 -4.52 -19.49
N ALA A 90 19.20 -3.70 -20.54
CA ALA A 90 18.07 -3.72 -21.46
C ALA A 90 17.85 -5.11 -22.11
N ALA A 91 18.92 -5.86 -22.37
CA ALA A 91 18.82 -7.21 -22.92
C ALA A 91 18.23 -8.20 -21.91
N ASP A 92 18.61 -8.10 -20.64
CA ASP A 92 18.05 -8.94 -19.58
C ASP A 92 16.56 -8.64 -19.39
N ALA A 93 16.15 -7.37 -19.39
CA ALA A 93 14.75 -6.99 -19.29
C ALA A 93 13.90 -7.54 -20.45
N VAL A 94 14.45 -7.56 -21.66
CA VAL A 94 13.81 -8.18 -22.85
C VAL A 94 13.68 -9.70 -22.67
N ASP A 95 14.73 -10.37 -22.20
CA ASP A 95 14.74 -11.82 -21.98
C ASP A 95 13.72 -12.20 -20.87
N GLU A 96 13.65 -11.44 -19.76
CA GLU A 96 12.67 -11.61 -18.69
C GLU A 96 11.23 -11.40 -19.18
N LEU A 97 10.99 -10.34 -19.95
CA LEU A 97 9.68 -10.05 -20.52
C LEU A 97 9.26 -11.14 -21.52
N ASP A 98 10.17 -11.62 -22.38
CA ASP A 98 9.88 -12.71 -23.31
C ASP A 98 9.60 -14.04 -22.60
N ALA A 99 10.30 -14.32 -21.49
CA ALA A 99 10.16 -15.57 -20.74
C ALA A 99 8.88 -15.60 -19.87
N ASN A 100 8.52 -14.47 -19.22
CA ASN A 100 7.57 -14.44 -18.12
C ASN A 100 6.26 -13.71 -18.44
N ALA A 101 6.17 -12.90 -19.52
CA ALA A 101 4.90 -12.25 -19.85
C ALA A 101 3.83 -13.29 -20.26
N PRO A 102 2.60 -13.24 -19.66
CA PRO A 102 1.53 -14.17 -19.98
C PRO A 102 1.14 -14.13 -21.45
N ARG A 103 1.23 -15.29 -22.14
CA ARG A 103 1.01 -15.38 -23.59
C ARG A 103 -0.46 -15.53 -24.00
N ASP A 104 -1.37 -15.65 -23.07
CA ASP A 104 -2.83 -15.71 -23.27
C ASP A 104 -3.51 -14.34 -23.18
N ARG A 105 -2.78 -13.29 -22.78
CA ARG A 105 -3.24 -11.89 -22.69
C ARG A 105 -3.16 -11.16 -24.02
N GLU A 106 -3.99 -10.15 -24.21
CA GLU A 106 -3.92 -9.26 -25.39
C GLU A 106 -2.60 -8.46 -25.36
N TRP A 107 -2.28 -7.85 -24.23
CA TRP A 107 -1.01 -7.13 -23.99
C TRP A 107 0.02 -8.03 -23.32
N LEU A 108 1.28 -7.89 -23.73
CA LEU A 108 2.42 -8.46 -23.02
C LEU A 108 3.04 -7.35 -22.17
N LEU A 109 2.85 -7.45 -20.85
CA LEU A 109 3.26 -6.41 -19.90
C LEU A 109 4.41 -6.87 -19.02
N GLY A 110 5.29 -5.94 -18.66
CA GLY A 110 6.30 -6.09 -17.64
C GLY A 110 6.47 -4.81 -16.84
N PHE A 111 6.91 -4.92 -15.60
CA PHE A 111 6.97 -3.83 -14.64
C PHE A 111 8.32 -3.80 -13.91
N GLY A 112 8.75 -2.60 -13.53
CA GLY A 112 9.80 -2.43 -12.55
C GLY A 112 11.21 -2.26 -13.10
N TRP A 113 11.43 -2.11 -14.43
CA TRP A 113 12.77 -1.86 -14.94
C TRP A 113 13.31 -0.48 -14.50
N ASP A 114 14.62 -0.40 -14.29
CA ASP A 114 15.32 0.83 -13.90
C ASP A 114 16.71 0.88 -14.57
N GLU A 115 16.83 1.66 -15.64
CA GLU A 115 18.07 1.82 -16.38
C GLU A 115 19.18 2.52 -15.59
N SER A 116 18.84 3.21 -14.50
CA SER A 116 19.85 3.87 -13.67
C SER A 116 20.78 2.88 -12.98
N GLU A 117 20.31 1.64 -12.81
CA GLU A 117 21.07 0.53 -12.23
C GLU A 117 21.74 -0.35 -13.31
N TRP A 118 21.45 -0.10 -14.60
CA TRP A 118 21.92 -0.95 -15.67
C TRP A 118 23.33 -0.64 -16.15
N SER A 119 24.03 -1.66 -16.59
CA SER A 119 25.39 -1.52 -17.14
C SER A 119 25.45 -0.71 -18.44
N ASP A 120 24.38 -0.67 -19.23
CA ASP A 120 24.25 0.08 -20.49
C ASP A 120 23.52 1.43 -20.32
N ALA A 121 22.94 1.69 -19.14
CA ALA A 121 22.36 2.96 -18.70
C ALA A 121 21.50 3.64 -19.80
N ARG A 122 20.61 2.87 -20.44
CA ARG A 122 19.71 3.36 -21.48
C ARG A 122 18.29 2.86 -21.30
N TYR A 123 17.33 3.63 -21.73
CA TYR A 123 15.94 3.19 -21.80
C TYR A 123 15.76 1.97 -22.70
N LEU A 124 14.74 1.17 -22.40
CA LEU A 124 14.16 0.23 -23.36
C LEU A 124 13.58 1.01 -24.54
N THR A 125 13.64 0.43 -25.74
CA THR A 125 13.15 1.05 -26.95
C THR A 125 12.17 0.15 -27.70
N ARG A 126 11.48 0.72 -28.68
CA ARG A 126 10.63 -0.02 -29.61
C ARG A 126 11.32 -1.23 -30.22
N GLU A 127 12.59 -1.07 -30.63
CA GLU A 127 13.35 -2.14 -31.27
C GLU A 127 13.66 -3.28 -30.32
N ASP A 128 13.89 -2.99 -29.04
CA ASP A 128 14.07 -3.99 -27.99
C ASP A 128 12.77 -4.81 -27.82
N LEU A 129 11.62 -4.13 -27.71
CA LEU A 129 10.33 -4.78 -27.48
C LEU A 129 9.72 -5.42 -28.75
N ASP A 130 10.08 -4.97 -29.95
CA ASP A 130 9.75 -5.67 -31.20
C ASP A 130 10.39 -7.06 -31.26
N ALA A 131 11.48 -7.30 -30.52
CA ALA A 131 12.10 -8.61 -30.41
C ALA A 131 11.26 -9.59 -29.56
N VAL A 132 10.49 -9.10 -28.59
CA VAL A 132 9.56 -9.90 -27.77
C VAL A 132 8.34 -10.35 -28.58
N SER A 133 7.72 -9.44 -29.33
CA SER A 133 6.61 -9.74 -30.23
C SER A 133 6.50 -8.73 -31.37
N GLY A 134 6.32 -9.25 -32.58
CA GLY A 134 6.07 -8.43 -33.77
C GLY A 134 4.61 -8.37 -34.20
N ASP A 135 3.69 -9.04 -33.50
CA ASP A 135 2.26 -9.15 -33.84
C ASP A 135 1.30 -8.86 -32.68
N ARG A 136 1.86 -8.62 -31.48
CA ARG A 136 1.09 -8.28 -30.27
C ARG A 136 1.66 -7.01 -29.64
N PRO A 137 0.80 -6.20 -28.98
CA PRO A 137 1.30 -5.06 -28.23
C PRO A 137 2.13 -5.53 -27.02
N VAL A 138 3.28 -4.89 -26.84
CA VAL A 138 4.22 -5.14 -25.73
C VAL A 138 4.49 -3.81 -25.05
N ALA A 139 4.44 -3.78 -23.74
CA ALA A 139 4.81 -2.64 -22.93
C ALA A 139 5.62 -3.05 -21.71
N ALA A 140 6.63 -2.25 -21.39
CA ALA A 140 7.43 -2.37 -20.18
C ALA A 140 7.35 -1.06 -19.40
N LEU A 141 6.81 -1.09 -18.18
CA LEU A 141 6.67 0.07 -17.32
C LEU A 141 7.88 0.19 -16.40
N ARG A 142 8.40 1.39 -16.30
CA ARG A 142 9.53 1.70 -15.43
C ARG A 142 9.09 1.69 -13.97
N VAL A 143 10.03 1.55 -13.06
CA VAL A 143 9.81 1.54 -11.60
C VAL A 143 9.04 2.77 -11.09
N ASP A 144 9.12 3.92 -11.77
CA ASP A 144 8.39 5.14 -11.43
C ASP A 144 6.91 5.14 -11.89
N MET A 145 6.50 4.21 -12.75
CA MET A 145 5.17 4.10 -13.34
C MET A 145 4.76 5.27 -14.26
N HIS A 146 5.62 6.27 -14.42
CA HIS A 146 5.44 7.45 -15.27
C HIS A 146 6.19 7.35 -16.60
N THR A 147 6.97 6.29 -16.77
CA THR A 147 7.73 6.00 -18.00
C THR A 147 7.37 4.62 -18.49
N ALA A 148 7.07 4.50 -19.78
CA ALA A 148 6.86 3.22 -20.43
C ALA A 148 7.68 3.09 -21.71
N ALA A 149 8.16 1.88 -22.00
CA ALA A 149 8.65 1.51 -23.32
C ALA A 149 7.60 0.63 -23.99
N VAL A 150 7.34 0.87 -25.29
CA VAL A 150 6.33 0.12 -26.05
C VAL A 150 6.87 -0.29 -27.41
N ASN A 151 6.39 -1.44 -27.95
CA ASN A 151 6.77 -1.91 -29.27
C ASN A 151 6.03 -1.21 -30.42
N SER A 152 6.34 -1.56 -31.66
CA SER A 152 5.70 -0.98 -32.86
C SER A 152 4.19 -1.24 -32.92
N VAL A 153 3.73 -2.41 -32.46
CA VAL A 153 2.31 -2.78 -32.44
C VAL A 153 1.55 -1.95 -31.41
N ALA A 154 2.15 -1.72 -30.24
CA ALA A 154 1.56 -0.90 -29.19
C ALA A 154 1.50 0.58 -29.61
N LEU A 155 2.54 1.14 -30.24
CA LEU A 155 2.51 2.51 -30.78
C LEU A 155 1.35 2.73 -31.76
N GLU A 156 1.07 1.73 -32.62
CA GLU A 156 -0.06 1.79 -33.56
C GLU A 156 -1.40 1.65 -32.84
N ALA A 157 -1.50 0.76 -31.84
CA ALA A 157 -2.72 0.52 -31.08
C ALA A 157 -3.13 1.74 -30.24
N LEU A 158 -2.16 2.47 -29.68
CA LEU A 158 -2.38 3.65 -28.85
C LEU A 158 -2.55 4.95 -29.67
N ASP A 159 -2.40 4.91 -31.00
CA ASP A 159 -2.44 6.10 -31.90
C ASP A 159 -1.52 7.23 -31.43
N VAL A 160 -0.29 6.85 -31.01
CA VAL A 160 0.68 7.77 -30.40
C VAL A 160 1.08 8.88 -31.37
N ASP A 161 0.91 10.16 -30.95
CA ASP A 161 1.33 11.34 -31.75
C ASP A 161 2.83 11.59 -31.59
N PRO A 162 3.65 11.48 -32.67
CA PRO A 162 5.06 11.83 -32.61
C PRO A 162 5.34 13.31 -32.30
N GLY A 163 4.32 14.17 -32.36
CA GLY A 163 4.41 15.59 -32.02
C GLY A 163 4.23 15.92 -30.56
N ASP A 164 3.83 14.93 -29.74
CA ASP A 164 3.68 15.10 -28.31
C ASP A 164 5.07 15.26 -27.65
N PRO A 165 5.29 16.28 -26.79
CA PRO A 165 6.55 16.48 -26.08
C PRO A 165 6.93 15.30 -25.16
N ASN A 166 5.95 14.55 -24.67
CA ASN A 166 6.14 13.38 -23.81
C ASN A 166 6.40 12.07 -24.58
N VAL A 167 6.47 12.13 -25.92
CA VAL A 167 6.85 11.02 -26.78
C VAL A 167 8.28 11.22 -27.27
N ARG A 168 9.20 10.36 -26.89
CA ARG A 168 10.59 10.44 -27.36
C ARG A 168 10.70 10.02 -28.82
N THR A 169 11.38 10.86 -29.61
CA THR A 169 11.56 10.63 -31.05
C THR A 169 13.04 10.67 -31.46
N GLU A 170 13.41 9.85 -32.44
CA GLU A 170 14.68 9.94 -33.14
C GLU A 170 14.43 10.08 -34.65
N GLY A 171 14.99 11.14 -35.24
CA GLY A 171 14.76 11.43 -36.66
C GLY A 171 13.29 11.76 -37.02
N GLY A 172 12.44 12.04 -36.04
CA GLY A 172 11.02 12.32 -36.22
C GLY A 172 10.10 11.08 -36.11
N GLU A 173 10.68 9.92 -35.78
CA GLU A 173 9.94 8.67 -35.52
C GLU A 173 9.94 8.35 -34.01
N PRO A 174 8.86 7.86 -33.43
CA PRO A 174 8.82 7.46 -32.02
C PRO A 174 9.82 6.34 -31.70
N THR A 175 10.59 6.52 -30.64
CA THR A 175 11.52 5.50 -30.14
C THR A 175 10.85 4.37 -29.37
N GLY A 176 9.56 4.53 -29.05
CA GLY A 176 8.82 3.65 -28.18
C GLY A 176 8.82 4.08 -26.71
N VAL A 177 9.55 5.14 -26.36
CA VAL A 177 9.56 5.66 -25.00
C VAL A 177 8.46 6.72 -24.84
N LEU A 178 7.56 6.47 -23.89
CA LEU A 178 6.44 7.33 -23.49
C LEU A 178 6.70 7.84 -22.08
N LEU A 179 6.42 9.10 -21.82
CA LEU A 179 6.65 9.78 -20.55
C LEU A 179 5.33 10.42 -20.07
N GLU A 180 5.15 10.51 -18.75
CA GLU A 180 4.06 11.23 -18.11
C GLU A 180 2.69 10.98 -18.78
N ASP A 181 1.98 12.04 -19.19
CA ASP A 181 0.64 11.95 -19.81
C ASP A 181 0.59 11.06 -21.06
N ALA A 182 1.73 10.87 -21.76
CA ALA A 182 1.78 9.95 -22.91
C ALA A 182 1.66 8.47 -22.52
N VAL A 183 1.78 8.13 -21.22
CA VAL A 183 1.57 6.77 -20.69
C VAL A 183 0.08 6.49 -20.41
N GLU A 184 -0.76 7.52 -20.19
CA GLU A 184 -2.18 7.34 -19.86
C GLU A 184 -2.95 6.46 -20.87
N PRO A 185 -2.80 6.65 -22.21
CA PRO A 185 -3.47 5.77 -23.17
C PRO A 185 -3.08 4.28 -23.05
N LEU A 186 -1.87 3.98 -22.54
CA LEU A 186 -1.44 2.61 -22.28
C LEU A 186 -2.23 2.01 -21.13
N TRP A 187 -2.44 2.77 -20.05
CA TRP A 187 -3.24 2.31 -18.91
C TRP A 187 -4.66 1.98 -19.33
N ASP A 188 -5.30 2.87 -20.11
CA ASP A 188 -6.67 2.65 -20.62
C ASP A 188 -6.76 1.42 -21.54
N ALA A 189 -5.75 1.23 -22.41
CA ALA A 189 -5.74 0.11 -23.36
C ALA A 189 -5.38 -1.24 -22.73
N ALA A 190 -4.61 -1.22 -21.65
CA ALA A 190 -4.19 -2.40 -20.90
C ALA A 190 -5.04 -2.64 -19.63
N ASP A 191 -6.13 -1.86 -19.45
CA ASP A 191 -7.05 -2.04 -18.32
C ASP A 191 -7.64 -3.46 -18.35
N PRO A 192 -7.52 -4.24 -17.25
CA PRO A 192 -7.98 -5.62 -17.24
C PRO A 192 -9.50 -5.68 -17.30
N ASP A 193 -10.02 -6.60 -18.09
CA ASP A 193 -11.43 -6.92 -18.01
C ASP A 193 -11.78 -7.60 -16.67
N ARG A 194 -13.07 -7.90 -16.46
CA ARG A 194 -13.51 -8.45 -15.16
C ARG A 194 -12.94 -9.84 -14.86
N GLU A 195 -12.73 -10.69 -15.86
CA GLU A 195 -12.18 -12.04 -15.69
C GLU A 195 -10.68 -11.94 -15.36
N GLU A 196 -9.99 -11.10 -16.08
CA GLU A 196 -8.57 -10.79 -15.86
C GLU A 196 -8.34 -10.13 -14.49
N ALA A 197 -9.15 -9.12 -14.13
CA ALA A 197 -9.08 -8.50 -12.81
C ALA A 197 -9.32 -9.52 -11.67
N ARG A 198 -10.18 -10.53 -11.89
CA ARG A 198 -10.37 -11.59 -10.92
C ARG A 198 -9.08 -12.40 -10.71
N GLU A 199 -8.42 -12.81 -11.78
CA GLU A 199 -7.14 -13.54 -11.69
C GLU A 199 -6.06 -12.71 -10.99
N LEU A 200 -5.97 -11.41 -11.32
CA LEU A 200 -5.02 -10.50 -10.68
C LEU A 200 -5.29 -10.36 -9.18
N LEU A 201 -6.56 -10.17 -8.81
CA LEU A 201 -6.94 -10.02 -7.39
C LEU A 201 -6.78 -11.33 -6.60
N GLU A 202 -7.01 -12.49 -7.22
CA GLU A 202 -6.71 -13.78 -6.60
C GLU A 202 -5.20 -13.97 -6.37
N ALA A 203 -4.35 -13.58 -7.32
CA ALA A 203 -2.89 -13.60 -7.16
C ALA A 203 -2.42 -12.61 -6.08
N ALA A 204 -2.99 -11.41 -6.04
CA ALA A 204 -2.69 -10.42 -5.00
C ALA A 204 -3.10 -10.91 -3.60
N ARG A 205 -4.26 -11.56 -3.48
CA ARG A 205 -4.72 -12.18 -2.24
C ARG A 205 -3.75 -13.27 -1.77
N ASP A 206 -3.34 -14.16 -2.68
CA ASP A 206 -2.42 -15.24 -2.34
C ASP A 206 -1.06 -14.68 -1.87
N TYR A 207 -0.58 -13.59 -2.49
CA TYR A 207 0.60 -12.87 -2.04
C TYR A 207 0.39 -12.23 -0.65
N ALA A 208 -0.76 -11.57 -0.43
CA ALA A 208 -1.10 -10.99 0.86
C ALA A 208 -1.10 -12.05 1.98
N HIS A 209 -1.70 -13.21 1.73
CA HIS A 209 -1.70 -14.34 2.67
C HIS A 209 -0.29 -14.86 2.94
N ALA A 210 0.57 -14.98 1.94
CA ALA A 210 1.96 -15.39 2.13
C ALA A 210 2.76 -14.41 3.01
N HIS A 211 2.27 -13.16 3.17
CA HIS A 211 2.87 -12.13 4.04
C HIS A 211 2.05 -11.87 5.32
N GLY A 212 1.12 -12.75 5.69
CA GLY A 212 0.35 -12.66 6.93
C GLY A 212 -0.76 -11.60 6.92
N VAL A 213 -1.07 -11.00 5.76
CA VAL A 213 -2.10 -9.98 5.62
C VAL A 213 -3.47 -10.63 5.48
N THR A 214 -4.39 -10.31 6.38
CA THR A 214 -5.76 -10.85 6.44
C THR A 214 -6.82 -9.82 6.09
N ALA A 215 -6.44 -8.53 6.09
CA ALA A 215 -7.32 -7.44 5.71
C ALA A 215 -6.55 -6.33 4.98
N VAL A 216 -7.23 -5.67 4.05
CA VAL A 216 -6.65 -4.58 3.25
C VAL A 216 -7.62 -3.41 3.11
N HIS A 217 -7.08 -2.19 3.05
CA HIS A 217 -7.80 -1.02 2.59
C HIS A 217 -7.33 -0.70 1.16
N ASP A 218 -8.11 -1.13 0.18
CA ASP A 218 -7.77 -1.04 -1.25
C ASP A 218 -8.20 0.31 -1.83
N MET A 219 -7.26 1.05 -2.42
CA MET A 219 -7.48 2.35 -3.06
C MET A 219 -7.91 2.13 -4.51
N VAL A 220 -9.20 2.33 -4.81
CA VAL A 220 -9.81 1.94 -6.07
C VAL A 220 -10.22 3.16 -6.91
N ARG A 221 -9.62 3.28 -8.09
CA ARG A 221 -9.97 4.24 -9.15
C ARG A 221 -10.26 3.47 -10.43
N ASP A 222 -11.32 3.81 -11.15
CA ASP A 222 -11.69 3.31 -12.49
C ASP A 222 -11.36 1.82 -12.74
N SER A 223 -11.83 0.93 -11.85
CA SER A 223 -11.43 -0.47 -11.80
C SER A 223 -12.62 -1.40 -11.66
N PRO A 224 -12.59 -2.61 -12.25
CA PRO A 224 -13.57 -3.66 -12.02
C PRO A 224 -13.48 -4.31 -10.63
N ALA A 225 -12.44 -4.04 -9.84
CA ALA A 225 -12.18 -4.66 -8.53
C ALA A 225 -13.39 -4.70 -7.58
N PRO A 226 -14.17 -3.61 -7.37
CA PRO A 226 -15.33 -3.65 -6.47
C PRO A 226 -16.39 -4.69 -6.88
N ARG A 227 -16.52 -4.94 -8.19
CA ARG A 227 -17.46 -5.96 -8.69
C ARG A 227 -16.91 -7.36 -8.49
N VAL A 228 -15.62 -7.53 -8.64
CA VAL A 228 -14.93 -8.82 -8.42
C VAL A 228 -15.02 -9.19 -6.94
N TYR A 229 -14.67 -8.29 -6.03
CA TYR A 229 -14.78 -8.51 -4.58
C TYR A 229 -16.19 -8.92 -4.17
N ARG A 230 -17.20 -8.18 -4.62
CA ARG A 230 -18.61 -8.51 -4.37
C ARG A 230 -18.97 -9.92 -4.87
N ASP A 231 -18.50 -10.32 -6.04
CA ASP A 231 -18.85 -11.60 -6.63
C ASP A 231 -18.14 -12.75 -5.91
N LEU A 232 -16.90 -12.55 -5.47
CA LEU A 232 -16.16 -13.51 -4.64
C LEU A 232 -16.83 -13.67 -3.27
N ASP A 233 -17.21 -12.56 -2.61
CA ASP A 233 -17.92 -12.57 -1.33
C ASP A 233 -19.26 -13.30 -1.42
N LEU A 234 -20.09 -13.00 -2.43
CA LEU A 234 -21.37 -13.67 -2.64
C LEU A 234 -21.23 -15.16 -2.98
N ALA A 235 -20.11 -15.58 -3.55
CA ALA A 235 -19.80 -16.97 -3.82
C ALA A 235 -19.28 -17.70 -2.57
N GLY A 236 -18.81 -16.97 -1.56
CA GLY A 236 -18.10 -17.54 -0.40
C GLY A 236 -16.67 -17.95 -0.74
N ASP A 237 -16.09 -17.34 -1.77
CA ASP A 237 -14.73 -17.62 -2.28
C ASP A 237 -13.72 -16.52 -1.83
N LEU A 238 -14.17 -15.50 -1.11
CA LEU A 238 -13.32 -14.42 -0.60
C LEU A 238 -12.86 -14.75 0.83
N ASP A 239 -11.57 -14.89 1.00
CA ASP A 239 -10.88 -15.19 2.25
C ASP A 239 -9.88 -14.08 2.65
N LEU A 240 -10.06 -12.88 2.13
CA LEU A 240 -9.38 -11.65 2.50
C LEU A 240 -10.43 -10.58 2.81
N ARG A 241 -10.29 -9.84 3.92
CA ARG A 241 -11.20 -8.74 4.23
C ARG A 241 -10.77 -7.50 3.47
N VAL A 242 -11.71 -6.87 2.76
CA VAL A 242 -11.43 -5.74 1.87
C VAL A 242 -12.30 -4.55 2.24
N ARG A 243 -11.65 -3.45 2.56
CA ARG A 243 -12.28 -2.14 2.71
C ARG A 243 -11.96 -1.32 1.47
N ILE A 244 -12.98 -1.00 0.66
CA ILE A 244 -12.83 -0.31 -0.61
C ILE A 244 -12.85 1.20 -0.39
N ASN A 245 -11.72 1.86 -0.61
CA ASN A 245 -11.62 3.31 -0.61
C ASN A 245 -11.80 3.82 -2.04
N TYR A 246 -12.95 4.42 -2.32
CA TYR A 246 -13.28 4.93 -3.64
C TYR A 246 -12.62 6.28 -3.90
N TRP A 247 -12.08 6.46 -5.09
CA TRP A 247 -11.55 7.75 -5.51
C TRP A 247 -12.62 8.83 -5.54
N SER A 248 -12.23 10.09 -5.30
CA SER A 248 -13.14 11.26 -5.25
C SER A 248 -13.93 11.47 -6.55
N ASP A 249 -13.42 11.00 -7.68
CA ASP A 249 -14.11 10.98 -8.98
C ASP A 249 -15.43 10.19 -8.93
N HIS A 250 -15.52 9.21 -8.03
CA HIS A 250 -16.70 8.36 -7.83
C HIS A 250 -17.66 8.87 -6.75
N LEU A 251 -17.35 9.98 -6.06
CA LEU A 251 -18.15 10.48 -4.93
C LEU A 251 -19.63 10.66 -5.27
N ASP A 252 -19.94 11.22 -6.44
CA ASP A 252 -21.33 11.40 -6.87
C ASP A 252 -22.04 10.06 -7.05
N ALA A 253 -21.37 9.09 -7.68
CA ALA A 253 -21.93 7.77 -7.95
C ALA A 253 -22.21 6.97 -6.66
N VAL A 254 -21.28 6.96 -5.72
CA VAL A 254 -21.44 6.24 -4.45
C VAL A 254 -22.48 6.90 -3.54
N THR A 255 -22.57 8.25 -3.57
CA THR A 255 -23.59 9.01 -2.85
C THR A 255 -24.97 8.77 -3.44
N GLU A 256 -25.12 8.82 -4.78
CA GLU A 256 -26.40 8.54 -5.47
C GLU A 256 -26.86 7.09 -5.22
N ALA A 257 -25.93 6.14 -5.14
CA ALA A 257 -26.22 4.75 -4.79
C ALA A 257 -26.62 4.55 -3.33
N GLY A 258 -26.46 5.57 -2.47
CA GLY A 258 -26.77 5.52 -1.04
C GLY A 258 -25.76 4.72 -0.23
N LEU A 259 -24.51 4.66 -0.69
CA LEU A 259 -23.40 4.08 0.05
C LEU A 259 -22.87 5.09 1.09
N ALA A 260 -22.23 4.58 2.11
CA ALA A 260 -21.52 5.35 3.13
C ALA A 260 -20.43 4.45 3.74
N THR A 261 -19.50 5.02 4.46
CA THR A 261 -18.48 4.28 5.21
C THR A 261 -19.13 3.21 6.11
N ASN A 262 -18.51 2.05 6.19
CA ASN A 262 -18.97 0.85 6.91
C ASN A 262 -20.23 0.16 6.33
N HIS A 263 -20.59 0.44 5.08
CA HIS A 263 -21.68 -0.24 4.40
C HIS A 263 -21.13 -1.44 3.62
N GLY A 264 -21.56 -2.65 3.98
CA GLY A 264 -21.07 -3.85 3.29
C GLY A 264 -21.42 -5.15 4.00
N SER A 265 -20.55 -6.13 3.85
CA SER A 265 -20.59 -7.46 4.47
C SER A 265 -19.45 -7.60 5.50
N GLU A 266 -19.24 -8.81 6.04
CA GLU A 266 -18.08 -9.10 6.90
C GLU A 266 -16.75 -9.11 6.13
N PHE A 267 -16.77 -9.33 4.81
CA PHE A 267 -15.59 -9.42 3.97
C PHE A 267 -15.38 -8.22 3.03
N VAL A 268 -16.45 -7.55 2.62
CA VAL A 268 -16.34 -6.40 1.70
C VAL A 268 -17.11 -5.22 2.25
N GLU A 269 -16.42 -4.16 2.59
CA GLU A 269 -17.00 -2.93 3.13
C GLU A 269 -16.61 -1.71 2.30
N VAL A 270 -17.49 -0.73 2.25
CA VAL A 270 -17.18 0.61 1.76
C VAL A 270 -16.36 1.33 2.81
N GLY A 271 -15.19 1.78 2.44
CA GLY A 271 -14.27 2.53 3.27
C GLY A 271 -14.45 4.04 3.13
N ALA A 272 -13.37 4.71 2.80
CA ALA A 272 -13.28 6.15 2.67
C ALA A 272 -13.43 6.65 1.22
N ILE A 273 -13.54 7.97 1.07
CA ILE A 273 -13.26 8.65 -0.19
C ILE A 273 -11.80 9.03 -0.22
N LYS A 274 -11.07 8.54 -1.25
CA LYS A 274 -9.65 8.83 -1.49
C LYS A 274 -9.50 10.04 -2.40
N THR A 275 -8.61 10.95 -2.03
CA THR A 275 -8.15 12.03 -2.91
C THR A 275 -6.67 12.32 -2.67
N PHE A 276 -6.12 13.26 -3.44
CA PHE A 276 -4.75 13.74 -3.36
C PHE A 276 -4.71 15.21 -2.97
N THR A 277 -3.54 15.65 -2.48
CA THR A 277 -3.16 17.06 -2.43
C THR A 277 -1.96 17.34 -3.30
N ASP A 278 -0.94 16.50 -3.22
CA ASP A 278 0.35 16.68 -3.88
C ASP A 278 0.88 15.36 -4.47
N GLY A 279 2.12 15.38 -4.92
CA GLY A 279 2.82 14.23 -5.44
C GLY A 279 3.85 13.65 -4.47
N SER A 280 5.07 13.31 -4.92
CA SER A 280 6.10 12.60 -4.17
C SER A 280 7.44 13.34 -4.07
N PHE A 281 8.28 12.96 -3.08
CA PHE A 281 9.66 13.47 -3.02
C PHE A 281 10.52 12.95 -4.19
N GLY A 282 10.28 11.72 -4.64
CA GLY A 282 11.00 11.15 -5.77
C GLY A 282 10.89 12.02 -7.02
N GLY A 283 9.67 12.37 -7.39
CA GLY A 283 9.32 13.23 -8.53
C GLY A 283 9.54 14.73 -8.31
N ARG A 284 9.88 15.18 -7.10
CA ARG A 284 9.89 16.61 -6.69
C ARG A 284 8.53 17.30 -6.83
N THR A 285 7.46 16.54 -6.75
CA THR A 285 6.07 17.01 -6.89
C THR A 285 5.34 17.13 -5.56
N ALA A 286 5.89 16.57 -4.46
CA ALA A 286 5.36 16.83 -3.12
C ALA A 286 5.45 18.33 -2.77
N LYS A 287 4.33 18.90 -2.23
CA LYS A 287 4.19 20.35 -2.01
C LYS A 287 4.82 20.79 -0.72
N LEU A 288 5.90 21.60 -0.83
CA LEU A 288 6.76 22.02 0.26
C LEU A 288 6.65 23.52 0.55
N ALA A 289 6.75 23.89 1.83
CA ALA A 289 6.89 25.28 2.29
C ALA A 289 8.22 25.90 1.86
N GLU A 290 9.30 25.12 1.77
CA GLU A 290 10.61 25.56 1.28
C GLU A 290 11.02 24.76 0.05
N PRO A 291 11.78 25.35 -0.91
CA PRO A 291 12.21 24.65 -2.12
C PRO A 291 12.97 23.35 -1.81
N TYR A 292 12.90 22.38 -2.73
CA TYR A 292 13.75 21.20 -2.69
C TYR A 292 15.22 21.58 -2.57
N ALA A 293 16.01 20.79 -1.83
CA ALA A 293 17.42 21.11 -1.60
C ALA A 293 18.28 21.03 -2.88
N ASP A 294 17.84 20.22 -3.83
CA ASP A 294 18.47 20.04 -5.13
C ASP A 294 17.76 20.81 -6.27
N ALA A 295 16.79 21.67 -5.95
CA ALA A 295 16.22 22.59 -6.93
C ALA A 295 17.33 23.52 -7.42
N SER A 296 17.57 23.57 -8.73
CA SER A 296 18.56 24.45 -9.30
C SER A 296 18.17 25.91 -9.04
N SER A 297 18.96 26.61 -8.22
CA SER A 297 18.93 28.06 -8.18
C SER A 297 19.23 28.55 -9.61
N GLY A 298 18.27 29.22 -10.25
CA GLY A 298 18.27 29.57 -11.67
C GLY A 298 19.45 30.43 -12.14
N ASP A 299 20.64 29.84 -12.20
CA ASP A 299 21.85 30.35 -12.84
C ASP A 299 22.61 29.15 -13.42
N GLY A 300 22.33 28.79 -14.68
CA GLY A 300 23.16 27.83 -15.40
C GLY A 300 22.39 26.84 -16.27
N ALA A 301 21.91 27.31 -17.42
CA ALA A 301 21.65 26.41 -18.54
C ALA A 301 22.97 25.74 -18.93
N ASP A 302 23.15 24.47 -18.52
CA ASP A 302 23.97 23.46 -19.17
C ASP A 302 24.00 22.21 -18.29
N GLY A 303 23.06 21.32 -18.49
CA GLY A 303 23.03 19.99 -17.85
C GLY A 303 21.86 19.19 -18.42
N ASP A 304 22.20 18.20 -19.27
CA ASP A 304 21.26 17.21 -19.78
C ASP A 304 20.64 16.41 -18.61
N GLY A 305 19.58 16.96 -18.03
CA GLY A 305 18.74 16.31 -17.05
C GLY A 305 17.31 16.41 -17.53
N ASP A 306 16.86 15.40 -18.25
CA ASP A 306 15.53 15.29 -18.85
C ASP A 306 14.47 14.91 -17.79
N GLY A 307 14.14 15.85 -16.89
CA GLY A 307 13.01 15.75 -16.00
C GLY A 307 12.05 16.88 -16.34
N GLU A 308 11.11 16.66 -17.24
CA GLU A 308 10.03 17.59 -17.51
C GLU A 308 8.85 17.29 -16.55
N GLY A 309 8.88 17.88 -15.36
CA GLY A 309 7.68 18.25 -14.61
C GLY A 309 7.00 19.40 -15.33
N GLY A 310 5.67 19.51 -15.26
CA GLY A 310 4.90 20.54 -15.97
C GLY A 310 5.47 21.96 -15.79
N ALA A 311 5.37 22.78 -16.81
CA ALA A 311 6.07 24.08 -16.97
C ALA A 311 5.87 25.10 -15.83
N ASP A 312 4.96 24.85 -14.86
CA ASP A 312 4.70 25.70 -13.70
C ASP A 312 5.35 25.19 -12.39
N ALA A 313 5.67 23.87 -12.28
CA ALA A 313 6.29 23.26 -11.10
C ALA A 313 7.79 23.67 -10.92
N GLU A 314 8.49 23.98 -12.01
CA GLU A 314 9.88 24.41 -11.96
C GLU A 314 10.09 25.87 -11.48
N ALA A 315 9.02 26.69 -11.43
CA ALA A 315 9.17 28.14 -11.23
C ALA A 315 9.64 28.51 -9.80
N ASP A 316 9.32 27.73 -8.75
CA ASP A 316 9.73 28.01 -7.37
C ASP A 316 10.43 26.84 -6.66
N GLY A 317 10.50 25.66 -7.28
CA GLY A 317 11.16 24.47 -6.74
C GLY A 317 10.52 23.88 -5.51
N ARG A 318 9.21 24.07 -5.31
CA ARG A 318 8.45 23.66 -4.11
C ARG A 318 7.46 22.52 -4.36
N GLY A 319 7.47 21.87 -5.53
CA GLY A 319 6.46 20.92 -5.92
C GLY A 319 5.15 21.58 -6.37
N GLU A 320 4.12 20.79 -6.53
CA GLU A 320 2.86 21.23 -7.14
C GLU A 320 1.65 20.68 -6.39
N TRP A 321 0.50 21.32 -6.59
CA TRP A 321 -0.77 20.81 -6.16
C TRP A 321 -1.33 19.87 -7.25
N VAL A 322 -1.61 18.61 -6.89
CA VAL A 322 -2.40 17.70 -7.73
C VAL A 322 -3.87 18.07 -7.64
N VAL A 323 -4.34 18.32 -6.41
CA VAL A 323 -5.65 18.92 -6.13
C VAL A 323 -5.37 20.17 -5.28
N ASP A 324 -5.80 21.34 -5.75
CA ASP A 324 -5.56 22.56 -5.02
C ASP A 324 -6.40 22.64 -3.71
N PRO A 325 -5.99 23.48 -2.73
CA PRO A 325 -6.68 23.52 -1.43
C PRO A 325 -8.17 23.91 -1.50
N GLU A 326 -8.60 24.71 -2.49
CA GLU A 326 -10.01 25.11 -2.67
C GLU A 326 -10.83 23.92 -3.17
N GLU A 327 -10.30 23.16 -4.12
CA GLU A 327 -10.91 21.93 -4.64
C GLU A 327 -10.93 20.83 -3.57
N LEU A 328 -9.82 20.64 -2.84
CA LEU A 328 -9.74 19.73 -1.70
C LEU A 328 -10.84 20.02 -0.67
N GLN A 329 -11.01 21.30 -0.28
CA GLN A 329 -12.06 21.69 0.66
C GLN A 329 -13.45 21.29 0.14
N ALA A 330 -13.73 21.50 -1.15
CA ALA A 330 -15.01 21.12 -1.74
C ALA A 330 -15.24 19.61 -1.75
N ILE A 331 -14.19 18.80 -1.94
CA ILE A 331 -14.27 17.33 -1.85
C ILE A 331 -14.55 16.91 -0.40
N VAL A 332 -13.81 17.48 0.56
CA VAL A 332 -13.96 17.20 1.99
C VAL A 332 -15.37 17.49 2.47
N ASP A 333 -15.87 18.71 2.21
CA ASP A 333 -17.22 19.13 2.62
C ASP A 333 -18.30 18.17 2.07
N ARG A 334 -18.20 17.79 0.79
CA ARG A 334 -19.17 16.91 0.14
C ARG A 334 -19.12 15.47 0.64
N ALA A 335 -17.93 14.94 0.89
CA ALA A 335 -17.77 13.57 1.37
C ALA A 335 -18.19 13.43 2.83
N ASP A 336 -17.83 14.39 3.69
CA ASP A 336 -18.23 14.45 5.10
C ASP A 336 -19.76 14.62 5.23
N ASP A 337 -20.38 15.55 4.50
CA ASP A 337 -21.84 15.73 4.45
C ASP A 337 -22.58 14.46 3.99
N ALA A 338 -21.95 13.63 3.16
CA ALA A 338 -22.50 12.36 2.69
C ALA A 338 -22.23 11.17 3.65
N GLY A 339 -21.52 11.39 4.75
CA GLY A 339 -21.20 10.39 5.78
C GLY A 339 -20.05 9.46 5.41
N PHE A 340 -19.10 9.94 4.60
CA PHE A 340 -17.88 9.20 4.28
C PHE A 340 -16.71 9.64 5.14
N GLN A 341 -15.91 8.66 5.57
CA GLN A 341 -14.54 8.90 5.97
C GLN A 341 -13.76 9.44 4.77
N LEU A 342 -12.78 10.29 5.01
CA LEU A 342 -11.83 10.75 3.99
C LEU A 342 -10.45 10.13 4.23
N THR A 343 -9.76 9.83 3.13
CA THR A 343 -8.38 9.38 3.11
C THR A 343 -7.63 10.21 2.07
N VAL A 344 -6.74 11.09 2.54
CA VAL A 344 -6.13 12.14 1.73
C VAL A 344 -4.63 11.94 1.66
N HIS A 345 -4.10 11.74 0.45
CA HIS A 345 -2.66 11.71 0.21
C HIS A 345 -2.06 13.10 0.45
N ALA A 346 -1.10 13.19 1.36
CA ALA A 346 -0.33 14.40 1.62
C ALA A 346 1.08 14.04 2.13
N ILE A 347 2.08 14.39 1.33
CA ILE A 347 3.50 14.08 1.57
C ILE A 347 4.27 15.32 2.04
N GLY A 348 4.13 16.43 1.35
CA GLY A 348 4.79 17.68 1.69
C GLY A 348 4.15 18.41 2.87
N ASP A 349 4.94 19.21 3.55
CA ASP A 349 4.48 19.97 4.73
C ASP A 349 3.36 20.97 4.41
N GLU A 350 3.36 21.65 3.24
CA GLU A 350 2.23 22.49 2.81
C GLU A 350 0.98 21.67 2.46
N ALA A 351 1.15 20.46 1.89
CA ALA A 351 0.04 19.58 1.57
C ALA A 351 -0.64 19.02 2.84
N ILE A 352 0.16 18.67 3.85
CA ILE A 352 -0.35 18.24 5.16
C ILE A 352 -1.10 19.38 5.84
N ASP A 353 -0.57 20.61 5.82
CA ASP A 353 -1.26 21.79 6.35
C ASP A 353 -2.63 21.99 5.69
N ALA A 354 -2.69 21.99 4.35
CA ALA A 354 -3.93 22.17 3.61
C ALA A 354 -4.96 21.05 3.92
N THR A 355 -4.49 19.81 4.10
CA THR A 355 -5.35 18.69 4.45
C THR A 355 -5.92 18.83 5.86
N LEU A 356 -5.09 19.19 6.84
CA LEU A 356 -5.53 19.42 8.20
C LEU A 356 -6.45 20.66 8.30
N ASP A 357 -6.21 21.71 7.50
CA ASP A 357 -7.11 22.87 7.40
C ASP A 357 -8.50 22.47 6.90
N ALA A 358 -8.56 21.62 5.87
CA ALA A 358 -9.82 21.12 5.34
C ALA A 358 -10.56 20.26 6.38
N PHE A 359 -9.86 19.37 7.07
CA PHE A 359 -10.47 18.51 8.11
C PHE A 359 -10.95 19.31 9.34
N GLU A 360 -10.28 20.41 9.70
CA GLU A 360 -10.71 21.26 10.81
C GLU A 360 -12.08 21.91 10.57
N THR A 361 -12.54 21.99 9.32
CA THR A 361 -13.87 22.53 8.99
C THR A 361 -15.00 21.53 9.14
N THR A 362 -14.71 20.24 9.22
CA THR A 362 -15.73 19.18 9.44
C THR A 362 -16.23 19.19 10.90
N ASP A 363 -17.43 18.67 11.12
CA ASP A 363 -18.07 18.73 12.44
C ASP A 363 -17.33 17.90 13.51
N ASP A 364 -16.80 16.72 13.14
CA ASP A 364 -16.11 15.79 14.04
C ASP A 364 -15.05 14.95 13.28
N PRO A 365 -13.90 15.54 12.94
CA PRO A 365 -12.89 14.84 12.13
C PRO A 365 -12.34 13.58 12.81
N GLY A 366 -12.23 13.60 14.15
CA GLY A 366 -11.79 12.46 14.95
C GLY A 366 -12.84 11.36 15.02
N GLY A 367 -14.13 11.70 15.19
CA GLY A 367 -15.23 10.72 15.16
C GLY A 367 -15.45 10.12 13.78
N SER A 368 -15.24 10.90 12.72
CA SER A 368 -15.23 10.43 11.33
C SER A 368 -13.96 9.68 10.96
N ARG A 369 -12.93 9.69 11.83
CA ARG A 369 -11.61 9.08 11.63
C ARG A 369 -11.01 9.44 10.28
N HIS A 370 -11.15 10.71 9.89
CA HIS A 370 -10.47 11.18 8.68
C HIS A 370 -8.99 10.89 8.80
N ARG A 371 -8.34 10.56 7.69
CA ARG A 371 -6.95 10.12 7.71
C ARG A 371 -6.13 10.81 6.65
N VAL A 372 -4.88 11.09 7.01
CA VAL A 372 -3.86 11.56 6.09
C VAL A 372 -2.97 10.37 5.74
N GLU A 373 -2.77 10.16 4.45
CA GLU A 373 -1.90 9.11 3.92
C GLU A 373 -0.49 9.63 3.73
N HIS A 374 0.47 8.75 3.93
CA HIS A 374 1.91 8.96 3.82
C HIS A 374 2.49 9.78 4.98
N VAL A 375 2.03 11.02 5.22
CA VAL A 375 2.43 11.86 6.37
C VAL A 375 3.95 11.96 6.46
N GLU A 376 4.61 12.31 5.34
CA GLU A 376 6.05 12.13 5.28
C GLU A 376 6.84 13.30 5.87
N LEU A 377 6.55 14.57 5.52
CA LEU A 377 7.28 15.71 6.09
C LEU A 377 6.45 16.45 7.12
N LEU A 378 6.80 16.27 8.40
CA LEU A 378 6.05 16.82 9.53
C LEU A 378 6.82 17.95 10.24
N THR A 379 6.09 19.02 10.60
CA THR A 379 6.50 19.99 11.61
C THR A 379 6.02 19.55 13.01
N ASP A 380 6.50 20.22 14.07
CA ASP A 380 5.99 20.00 15.42
C ASP A 380 4.51 20.43 15.55
N GLU A 381 4.11 21.48 14.83
CA GLU A 381 2.73 21.96 14.77
C GLU A 381 1.79 20.92 14.15
N HIS A 382 2.24 20.22 13.09
CA HIS A 382 1.45 19.14 12.50
C HIS A 382 1.17 18.02 13.50
N VAL A 383 2.18 17.58 14.26
CA VAL A 383 2.00 16.54 15.29
C VAL A 383 0.95 16.97 16.34
N GLU A 384 0.98 18.24 16.77
CA GLU A 384 -0.02 18.79 17.69
C GLU A 384 -1.42 18.82 17.06
N ARG A 385 -1.55 19.23 15.78
CA ARG A 385 -2.82 19.29 15.06
C ARG A 385 -3.43 17.91 14.84
N PHE A 386 -2.64 16.90 14.45
CA PHE A 386 -3.12 15.51 14.35
C PHE A 386 -3.76 15.04 15.64
N ARG A 387 -3.08 15.25 16.78
CA ARG A 387 -3.61 14.90 18.11
C ARG A 387 -4.91 15.66 18.44
N ASP A 388 -4.92 16.96 18.23
CA ASP A 388 -6.03 17.82 18.66
C ASP A 388 -7.27 17.63 17.80
N LEU A 389 -7.12 17.27 16.53
CA LEU A 389 -8.19 16.93 15.60
C LEU A 389 -8.62 15.45 15.70
N GLY A 390 -7.79 14.57 16.29
CA GLY A 390 -8.03 13.13 16.32
C GLY A 390 -7.97 12.46 14.94
N VAL A 391 -7.21 13.04 14.01
CA VAL A 391 -7.02 12.52 12.65
C VAL A 391 -6.03 11.35 12.68
N VAL A 392 -6.31 10.31 11.92
CA VAL A 392 -5.45 9.12 11.82
C VAL A 392 -4.27 9.39 10.89
N ALA A 393 -3.07 9.02 11.31
CA ALA A 393 -1.88 8.99 10.45
C ALA A 393 -1.73 7.59 9.84
N SER A 394 -1.84 7.47 8.52
CA SER A 394 -1.69 6.22 7.77
C SER A 394 -0.37 6.28 7.00
N CYS A 395 0.59 5.45 7.39
CA CYS A 395 1.98 5.61 7.01
C CYS A 395 2.58 4.33 6.41
N GLN A 396 3.62 4.49 5.58
CA GLN A 396 4.33 3.39 4.93
C GLN A 396 5.77 3.28 5.47
N PRO A 397 6.04 2.40 6.46
CA PRO A 397 7.37 2.28 7.02
C PRO A 397 8.44 1.84 6.00
N ASN A 398 8.06 1.15 4.92
CA ASN A 398 8.97 0.75 3.85
C ASN A 398 9.63 1.96 3.17
N PHE A 399 9.00 3.14 3.19
CA PHE A 399 9.57 4.38 2.67
C PHE A 399 10.78 4.90 3.46
N LEU A 400 10.99 4.43 4.69
CA LEU A 400 12.20 4.71 5.46
C LEU A 400 13.49 4.21 4.78
N GLN A 401 13.40 3.31 3.79
CA GLN A 401 14.54 2.93 2.95
C GLN A 401 15.16 4.15 2.26
N TRP A 402 14.33 5.12 1.84
CA TRP A 402 14.79 6.36 1.18
C TRP A 402 15.21 7.45 2.17
N ALA A 403 14.79 7.34 3.44
CA ALA A 403 15.13 8.27 4.51
C ALA A 403 16.48 7.95 5.21
N GLN A 404 17.25 6.99 4.68
CA GLN A 404 18.57 6.69 5.20
C GLN A 404 19.58 7.82 4.95
N PRO A 405 20.57 8.02 5.81
CA PRO A 405 21.63 9.01 5.60
C PRO A 405 22.31 8.82 4.23
N GLY A 406 22.33 9.88 3.41
CA GLY A 406 22.85 9.86 2.04
C GLY A 406 21.87 9.30 0.99
N GLY A 407 20.66 8.91 1.39
CA GLY A 407 19.62 8.41 0.50
C GLY A 407 18.88 9.52 -0.25
N LEU A 408 17.79 9.11 -0.92
CA LEU A 408 16.98 10.00 -1.76
C LEU A 408 16.48 11.25 -0.99
N TYR A 409 16.01 11.07 0.26
CA TYR A 409 15.47 12.20 1.04
C TYR A 409 16.56 13.19 1.47
N ASP A 410 17.82 12.77 1.67
CA ASP A 410 18.93 13.73 1.85
C ASP A 410 19.17 14.58 0.61
N GLN A 411 19.02 14.01 -0.57
CA GLN A 411 19.20 14.72 -1.86
C GLN A 411 18.05 15.70 -2.07
N ARG A 412 16.80 15.28 -1.87
CA ARG A 412 15.58 16.08 -2.11
C ARG A 412 15.32 17.14 -1.05
N LEU A 413 15.49 16.80 0.22
CA LEU A 413 15.10 17.64 1.34
C LEU A 413 16.30 18.27 2.06
N GLY A 414 17.49 17.67 1.93
CA GLY A 414 18.65 17.95 2.76
C GLY A 414 18.56 17.28 4.14
N GLU A 415 19.71 17.07 4.80
CA GLU A 415 19.83 16.35 6.08
C GLU A 415 18.88 16.86 7.18
N ALA A 416 18.66 18.16 7.25
CA ALA A 416 17.83 18.75 8.30
C ALA A 416 16.37 18.33 8.17
N ARG A 417 15.76 18.47 6.98
CA ARG A 417 14.36 18.12 6.73
C ARG A 417 14.16 16.60 6.71
N ARG A 418 15.12 15.81 6.14
CA ARG A 418 15.06 14.35 6.22
C ARG A 418 14.86 13.83 7.65
N LYS A 419 15.46 14.48 8.65
CA LYS A 419 15.28 14.08 10.06
C LYS A 419 13.88 14.39 10.61
N HIS A 420 13.10 15.18 9.92
CA HIS A 420 11.70 15.48 10.20
C HIS A 420 10.72 14.71 9.28
N SER A 421 11.23 13.79 8.46
CA SER A 421 10.34 12.89 7.70
C SER A 421 9.94 11.68 8.53
N ASN A 422 8.77 11.11 8.23
CA ASN A 422 8.30 9.82 8.76
C ASN A 422 8.37 9.75 10.30
N ARG A 423 7.82 10.74 10.99
CA ARG A 423 7.96 10.94 12.46
C ARG A 423 7.01 10.04 13.27
N TYR A 424 7.03 8.75 13.03
CA TYR A 424 6.10 7.77 13.64
C TYR A 424 6.19 7.73 15.16
N GLY A 425 7.43 7.79 15.72
CA GLY A 425 7.66 7.85 17.17
C GLY A 425 7.07 9.09 17.80
N ASP A 426 7.28 10.27 17.19
CA ASP A 426 6.74 11.53 17.69
C ASP A 426 5.21 11.57 17.64
N LEU A 427 4.59 11.00 16.59
CA LEU A 427 3.12 10.87 16.47
C LEU A 427 2.55 9.98 17.59
N LEU A 428 3.14 8.81 17.82
CA LEU A 428 2.71 7.90 18.91
C LEU A 428 2.92 8.53 20.29
N ASP A 429 4.06 9.18 20.54
CA ASP A 429 4.33 9.87 21.80
C ASP A 429 3.34 11.02 22.07
N ALA A 430 2.83 11.66 21.02
CA ALA A 430 1.78 12.67 21.11
C ALA A 430 0.38 12.06 21.32
N GLY A 431 0.21 10.75 21.14
CA GLY A 431 -1.09 10.05 21.25
C GLY A 431 -1.92 10.11 19.98
N VAL A 432 -1.30 10.24 18.83
CA VAL A 432 -1.96 10.15 17.51
C VAL A 432 -2.19 8.69 17.15
N ASP A 433 -3.37 8.37 16.64
CA ASP A 433 -3.69 7.03 16.12
C ASP A 433 -2.89 6.79 14.83
N LEU A 434 -2.07 5.72 14.84
CA LEU A 434 -1.16 5.37 13.75
C LEU A 434 -1.55 4.04 13.14
N ALA A 435 -1.71 4.00 11.83
CA ALA A 435 -1.85 2.79 11.03
C ALA A 435 -0.66 2.64 10.07
N PHE A 436 -0.17 1.40 9.91
CA PHE A 436 0.86 1.08 8.93
C PHE A 436 0.29 0.36 7.72
N SER A 437 1.00 0.50 6.60
CA SER A 437 0.59 -0.02 5.31
C SER A 437 1.78 -0.13 4.35
N SER A 438 1.55 -0.65 3.15
CA SER A 438 2.63 -0.92 2.20
C SER A 438 2.67 0.03 1.01
N ASP A 439 1.52 0.47 0.52
CA ASP A 439 1.38 1.11 -0.80
C ASP A 439 2.00 0.27 -1.94
N VAL A 440 2.02 -1.07 -1.75
CA VAL A 440 2.59 -2.06 -2.69
C VAL A 440 4.11 -1.92 -2.91
N MET A 441 4.86 -1.30 -1.95
CA MET A 441 6.29 -0.97 -2.12
C MET A 441 7.23 -1.60 -1.06
N PRO A 442 7.34 -2.93 -0.95
CA PRO A 442 6.41 -4.01 -1.25
C PRO A 442 5.36 -4.21 -0.14
N MET A 443 4.32 -5.02 -0.39
CA MET A 443 3.44 -5.51 0.69
C MET A 443 4.17 -6.57 1.50
N ASP A 444 4.90 -6.11 2.49
CA ASP A 444 5.66 -6.94 3.43
C ASP A 444 5.65 -6.25 4.81
N PRO A 445 4.72 -6.66 5.71
CA PRO A 445 4.61 -6.07 7.04
C PRO A 445 5.86 -6.26 7.90
N MET A 446 6.56 -7.41 7.81
CA MET A 446 7.76 -7.65 8.62
C MET A 446 8.94 -6.79 8.16
N LEU A 447 9.06 -6.51 6.86
CA LEU A 447 9.99 -5.50 6.35
C LEU A 447 9.64 -4.10 6.87
N GLY A 448 8.35 -3.74 6.86
CA GLY A 448 7.87 -2.47 7.43
C GLY A 448 8.17 -2.34 8.93
N VAL A 449 7.90 -3.38 9.70
CA VAL A 449 8.27 -3.46 11.13
C VAL A 449 9.77 -3.28 11.31
N HIS A 450 10.59 -3.97 10.50
CA HIS A 450 12.04 -3.82 10.52
C HIS A 450 12.47 -2.36 10.31
N HIS A 451 11.91 -1.69 9.29
CA HIS A 451 12.25 -0.29 9.00
C HIS A 451 11.82 0.66 10.12
N ALA A 452 10.62 0.50 10.68
CA ALA A 452 10.10 1.33 11.75
C ALA A 452 10.91 1.18 13.06
N VAL A 453 11.30 -0.04 13.41
CA VAL A 453 12.09 -0.34 14.62
C VAL A 453 13.54 0.13 14.47
N ASN A 454 14.12 0.04 13.27
CA ASN A 454 15.52 0.40 13.00
C ASN A 454 15.69 1.79 12.36
N ALA A 455 14.65 2.62 12.39
CA ALA A 455 14.69 3.95 11.79
C ALA A 455 15.91 4.77 12.30
N PRO A 456 16.55 5.58 11.41
CA PRO A 456 17.84 6.21 11.74
C PRO A 456 17.73 7.39 12.72
N VAL A 457 16.51 7.92 12.93
CA VAL A 457 16.25 9.06 13.82
C VAL A 457 15.27 8.65 14.92
N ASP A 458 15.49 9.13 16.15
CA ASP A 458 14.68 8.74 17.31
C ASP A 458 13.18 9.06 17.13
N GLY A 459 12.84 10.23 16.55
CA GLY A 459 11.46 10.62 16.26
C GLY A 459 10.76 9.76 15.19
N GLN A 460 11.52 9.04 14.36
CA GLN A 460 11.01 8.08 13.37
C GLN A 460 10.77 6.70 13.99
N ARG A 461 11.51 6.38 15.09
CA ARG A 461 11.60 5.02 15.62
C ARG A 461 10.44 4.69 16.54
N VAL A 462 9.87 3.49 16.38
CA VAL A 462 8.84 2.95 17.28
C VAL A 462 9.32 1.64 17.92
N SER A 463 8.67 1.22 19.00
CA SER A 463 8.94 -0.10 19.57
C SER A 463 8.42 -1.22 18.67
N LEU A 464 8.97 -2.44 18.79
CA LEU A 464 8.46 -3.61 18.05
C LEU A 464 6.97 -3.83 18.28
N THR A 465 6.51 -3.77 19.52
CA THR A 465 5.10 -3.96 19.86
C THR A 465 4.21 -2.87 19.24
N ASP A 466 4.66 -1.62 19.22
CA ASP A 466 3.90 -0.52 18.61
C ASP A 466 3.87 -0.64 17.07
N ALA A 467 4.98 -1.09 16.44
CA ALA A 467 5.01 -1.36 15.01
C ALA A 467 4.03 -2.48 14.62
N LEU A 468 4.03 -3.59 15.37
CA LEU A 468 3.07 -4.69 15.15
C LEU A 468 1.63 -4.25 15.40
N ARG A 469 1.36 -3.42 16.41
CA ARG A 469 0.04 -2.84 16.65
C ARG A 469 -0.40 -1.91 15.52
N ALA A 470 0.50 -1.14 14.94
CA ALA A 470 0.16 -0.27 13.81
C ALA A 470 -0.26 -1.07 12.56
N TYR A 471 0.33 -2.27 12.35
CA TYR A 471 -0.08 -3.21 11.30
C TYR A 471 -1.27 -4.12 11.67
N THR A 472 -1.81 -4.04 12.87
CA THR A 472 -2.95 -4.86 13.31
C THR A 472 -4.07 -3.99 13.84
N LEU A 473 -4.01 -3.58 15.11
CA LEU A 473 -5.01 -2.74 15.77
C LEU A 473 -5.12 -1.36 15.12
N GLY A 474 -4.00 -0.75 14.69
CA GLY A 474 -3.98 0.56 14.03
C GLY A 474 -4.72 0.54 12.70
N GLY A 475 -4.44 -0.46 11.84
CA GLY A 475 -5.19 -0.66 10.59
C GLY A 475 -6.67 -0.94 10.83
N ALA A 476 -6.98 -1.81 11.81
CA ALA A 476 -8.37 -2.07 12.21
C ALA A 476 -9.07 -0.79 12.70
N TYR A 477 -8.42 0.01 13.56
CA TYR A 477 -8.96 1.29 14.04
C TYR A 477 -9.22 2.27 12.88
N ALA A 478 -8.27 2.41 11.96
CA ALA A 478 -8.44 3.26 10.79
C ALA A 478 -9.64 2.87 9.92
N GLY A 479 -10.05 1.59 9.98
CA GLY A 479 -11.21 1.02 9.30
C GLY A 479 -12.46 0.85 10.16
N PHE A 480 -12.52 1.36 11.41
CA PHE A 480 -13.65 1.15 12.34
C PHE A 480 -13.88 -0.30 12.76
N ASP A 481 -12.87 -1.16 12.67
CA ASP A 481 -12.96 -2.60 12.88
C ASP A 481 -12.29 -3.08 14.19
N GLU A 482 -11.78 -2.19 15.04
CA GLU A 482 -11.05 -2.55 16.26
C GLU A 482 -11.86 -3.35 17.28
N ASP A 483 -13.18 -3.22 17.26
CA ASP A 483 -14.06 -4.06 18.08
C ASP A 483 -14.18 -5.49 17.54
N ARG A 484 -13.80 -5.71 16.28
CA ARG A 484 -13.99 -6.96 15.54
C ARG A 484 -12.68 -7.70 15.26
N MET A 485 -11.57 -6.98 15.07
CA MET A 485 -10.26 -7.55 14.69
C MET A 485 -9.09 -6.73 15.26
N GLY A 486 -7.87 -7.00 14.85
CA GLY A 486 -6.66 -6.28 15.20
C GLY A 486 -6.01 -6.68 16.54
N THR A 487 -6.70 -7.48 17.36
CA THR A 487 -6.17 -8.13 18.57
C THR A 487 -6.80 -9.51 18.74
N ILE A 488 -6.13 -10.42 19.49
CA ILE A 488 -6.67 -11.75 19.77
C ILE A 488 -7.44 -11.72 21.09
N GLU A 489 -8.74 -11.49 20.98
CA GLU A 489 -9.64 -11.43 22.13
C GLU A 489 -10.94 -12.22 21.88
N THR A 490 -11.51 -12.78 22.94
CA THR A 490 -12.77 -13.53 22.83
C THR A 490 -13.88 -12.69 22.18
N GLY A 491 -14.49 -13.21 21.12
CA GLY A 491 -15.56 -12.59 20.33
C GLY A 491 -15.08 -11.93 19.05
N LYS A 492 -13.80 -11.62 18.89
CA LYS A 492 -13.24 -11.10 17.65
C LYS A 492 -13.09 -12.20 16.59
N VAL A 493 -12.93 -11.82 15.34
CA VAL A 493 -12.65 -12.74 14.23
C VAL A 493 -11.36 -13.50 14.47
N ALA A 494 -11.32 -14.72 13.99
CA ALA A 494 -10.14 -15.57 14.08
C ALA A 494 -9.23 -15.38 12.85
N ASP A 495 -8.68 -14.18 12.73
CA ASP A 495 -7.71 -13.81 11.72
C ASP A 495 -6.34 -13.71 12.40
N PHE A 496 -5.41 -14.58 11.98
CA PHE A 496 -4.10 -14.73 12.63
C PHE A 496 -2.99 -14.81 11.60
N VAL A 497 -1.80 -14.42 12.02
CA VAL A 497 -0.53 -14.76 11.39
C VAL A 497 0.31 -15.57 12.37
N VAL A 498 0.94 -16.62 11.88
CA VAL A 498 1.93 -17.42 12.61
C VAL A 498 3.29 -17.14 11.98
N LEU A 499 4.23 -16.63 12.78
CA LEU A 499 5.59 -16.33 12.37
C LEU A 499 6.51 -17.49 12.77
N ASP A 500 7.45 -17.87 11.91
CA ASP A 500 8.37 -18.99 12.12
C ASP A 500 9.32 -18.77 13.29
N SER A 501 9.55 -17.49 13.65
CA SER A 501 10.47 -17.06 14.69
C SER A 501 9.81 -16.01 15.60
N ASP A 502 10.20 -15.98 16.89
CA ASP A 502 9.73 -14.97 17.84
C ASP A 502 10.40 -13.61 17.58
N PRO A 503 9.66 -12.60 17.11
CA PRO A 503 10.21 -11.29 16.76
C PRO A 503 10.77 -10.51 17.97
N TRP A 504 10.39 -10.87 19.22
CA TRP A 504 10.99 -10.28 20.42
C TRP A 504 12.31 -10.94 20.83
N SER A 505 12.63 -12.11 20.27
CA SER A 505 13.84 -12.89 20.58
C SER A 505 14.93 -12.75 19.52
N VAL A 506 14.60 -12.31 18.29
CA VAL A 506 15.59 -12.06 17.24
C VAL A 506 16.25 -10.69 17.40
N ASP A 507 17.44 -10.49 16.80
CA ASP A 507 18.04 -9.16 16.75
C ASP A 507 17.16 -8.22 15.88
N ALA A 508 17.02 -6.97 16.30
CA ALA A 508 16.19 -6.01 15.56
C ALA A 508 16.61 -5.86 14.08
N SER A 509 17.89 -6.06 13.76
CA SER A 509 18.39 -6.05 12.38
C SER A 509 17.94 -7.23 11.53
N GLU A 510 17.48 -8.32 12.16
CA GLU A 510 17.03 -9.56 11.53
C GLU A 510 15.49 -9.67 11.44
N LEU A 511 14.74 -8.65 11.90
CA LEU A 511 13.28 -8.67 11.87
C LEU A 511 12.70 -8.86 10.46
N ARG A 512 13.40 -8.40 9.43
CA ARG A 512 13.01 -8.60 8.02
C ARG A 512 13.13 -10.05 7.53
N ASP A 513 13.88 -10.87 8.25
CA ASP A 513 14.16 -12.26 7.91
C ASP A 513 13.23 -13.22 8.69
N VAL A 514 12.23 -12.68 9.40
CA VAL A 514 11.19 -13.45 10.08
C VAL A 514 10.08 -13.74 9.07
N ASP A 515 9.93 -15.02 8.72
CA ASP A 515 8.99 -15.46 7.70
C ASP A 515 7.60 -15.80 8.27
N VAL A 516 6.59 -15.73 7.43
CA VAL A 516 5.23 -16.15 7.74
C VAL A 516 5.11 -17.65 7.50
N ALA A 517 4.91 -18.41 8.57
CA ALA A 517 4.70 -19.85 8.50
C ALA A 517 3.24 -20.22 8.16
N MET A 518 2.26 -19.42 8.64
CA MET A 518 0.86 -19.68 8.40
C MET A 518 0.03 -18.40 8.47
N THR A 519 -1.02 -18.31 7.65
CA THR A 519 -2.05 -17.26 7.74
C THR A 519 -3.43 -17.89 7.88
N VAL A 520 -4.23 -17.32 8.75
CA VAL A 520 -5.56 -17.80 9.12
C VAL A 520 -6.56 -16.66 8.94
N VAL A 521 -7.65 -16.92 8.22
CA VAL A 521 -8.77 -15.99 8.04
C VAL A 521 -10.07 -16.67 8.42
N ASP A 522 -10.89 -16.03 9.24
CA ASP A 522 -12.16 -16.57 9.76
C ASP A 522 -12.02 -17.97 10.41
N GLY A 523 -10.82 -18.24 10.95
CA GLY A 523 -10.44 -19.51 11.55
C GLY A 523 -9.98 -20.60 10.57
N ASP A 524 -10.00 -20.37 9.28
CA ASP A 524 -9.49 -21.27 8.26
C ASP A 524 -8.05 -20.93 7.87
N VAL A 525 -7.21 -21.96 7.74
CA VAL A 525 -5.83 -21.80 7.27
C VAL A 525 -5.87 -21.52 5.77
N VAL A 526 -5.43 -20.32 5.35
CA VAL A 526 -5.43 -19.88 3.95
C VAL A 526 -4.04 -19.89 3.32
N HIS A 527 -2.99 -19.91 4.14
CA HIS A 527 -1.59 -20.10 3.74
C HIS A 527 -0.88 -20.96 4.77
N ASP A 528 -0.05 -21.90 4.32
CA ASP A 528 0.72 -22.85 5.16
C ASP A 528 2.03 -23.20 4.46
N ASP A 529 3.15 -22.74 5.04
CA ASP A 529 4.53 -23.03 4.59
C ASP A 529 5.32 -23.82 5.65
N THR A 530 4.62 -24.58 6.55
CA THR A 530 5.22 -25.35 7.65
C THR A 530 5.79 -26.70 7.22
#